data_cfbb618e215d687d8ef20049e75e007d
#
_entry.id   cfbb618e215d687d8ef20049e75e007d
#
_cell.length_a   1.000
_cell.length_b   1.000
_cell.length_c   1.000
_cell.angle_alpha   90.00
_cell.angle_beta   90.00
_cell.angle_gamma   90.00
#
_symmetry.space_group_name_H-M   'P 1'
#
loop_
_entity.id
_entity.type
_entity.pdbx_description
1 polymer ?
#
loop_
_entity_poly.entity_id
_entity_poly.type
_entity_poly.pdbx_seq_one_letter_code
_entity_poly.pdbx_strand_id
1 'polypeptide(L)'
;MKKLLGLLLAFGALAGCSSSNDNQRQLELMASNRAGVLSAGLPLEYGPLQIMRVSSNKNVVEMMMIYNDDALGAKPLNQVLNTSIYTYCNTPSVREQIDMGLMYRLKVRNSRGQLIADELVSEQTCSKIK
;
A
#
# COMPACT_ATOMS: atom_id res chain seq x y z
N MET A 1 52.72 -41.88 22.23
CA MET A 1 52.65 -40.48 21.95
C MET A 1 51.39 -40.15 21.17
N LYS A 2 50.44 -39.61 21.83
CA LYS A 2 49.15 -39.32 21.21
C LYS A 2 49.03 -37.81 21.09
N LYS A 3 49.11 -37.37 19.89
CA LYS A 3 48.79 -35.97 19.60
C LYS A 3 47.29 -35.89 19.43
N LEU A 4 46.63 -35.36 20.43
CA LEU A 4 45.26 -35.00 20.33
C LEU A 4 45.17 -33.76 19.43
N LEU A 5 44.78 -34.03 18.21
CA LEU A 5 44.42 -32.98 17.29
C LEU A 5 43.07 -32.43 17.74
N GLY A 6 43.13 -31.28 18.40
CA GLY A 6 41.92 -30.56 18.75
C GLY A 6 41.21 -30.11 17.48
N LEU A 7 40.13 -30.78 17.18
CA LEU A 7 39.24 -30.39 16.13
C LEU A 7 38.46 -29.17 16.61
N LEU A 8 38.96 -28.01 16.29
CA LEU A 8 38.26 -26.74 16.47
C LEU A 8 37.13 -26.71 15.47
N LEU A 9 35.98 -27.19 15.91
CA LEU A 9 34.73 -26.91 15.24
C LEU A 9 34.45 -25.40 15.34
N ALA A 10 34.89 -24.68 14.34
CA ALA A 10 34.43 -23.33 14.12
C ALA A 10 32.94 -23.39 13.77
N PHE A 11 32.09 -23.29 14.77
CA PHE A 11 30.68 -22.97 14.54
C PHE A 11 30.66 -21.54 13.99
N GLY A 12 30.67 -21.44 12.69
CA GLY A 12 30.33 -20.21 12.02
C GLY A 12 28.90 -19.86 12.42
N ALA A 13 28.77 -18.88 13.29
CA ALA A 13 27.49 -18.28 13.58
C ALA A 13 26.99 -17.67 12.27
N LEU A 14 26.12 -18.41 11.58
CA LEU A 14 25.29 -17.82 10.54
C LEU A 14 24.31 -16.89 11.24
N ALA A 15 24.79 -15.69 11.54
CA ALA A 15 23.91 -14.63 11.96
C ALA A 15 23.01 -14.33 10.76
N GLY A 16 21.82 -14.92 10.76
CA GLY A 16 20.83 -14.65 9.75
C GLY A 16 20.37 -13.21 9.83
N CYS A 17 20.88 -12.36 8.95
CA CYS A 17 20.47 -10.97 8.81
C CYS A 17 19.18 -10.86 7.96
N SER A 18 18.21 -11.75 8.15
CA SER A 18 17.09 -11.86 7.23
C SER A 18 15.79 -11.26 7.72
N SER A 19 15.68 -10.86 9.00
CA SER A 19 14.38 -10.44 9.54
C SER A 19 13.84 -9.16 8.92
N SER A 20 14.65 -8.14 8.66
CA SER A 20 14.19 -6.90 8.02
C SER A 20 13.89 -7.10 6.53
N ASN A 21 14.70 -7.90 5.82
CA ASN A 21 14.46 -8.24 4.42
C ASN A 21 13.22 -9.11 4.25
N ASP A 22 12.97 -10.01 5.19
CA ASP A 22 11.78 -10.87 5.17
C ASP A 22 10.51 -10.07 5.39
N ASN A 23 10.51 -9.10 6.30
CA ASN A 23 9.39 -8.19 6.51
C ASN A 23 9.09 -7.36 5.27
N GLN A 24 10.11 -6.80 4.64
CA GLN A 24 9.94 -6.02 3.41
C GLN A 24 9.37 -6.88 2.28
N ARG A 25 9.92 -8.08 2.10
CA ARG A 25 9.42 -9.03 1.10
C ARG A 25 7.97 -9.41 1.36
N GLN A 26 7.61 -9.63 2.61
CA GLN A 26 6.24 -9.96 3.00
C GLN A 26 5.29 -8.82 2.68
N LEU A 27 5.68 -7.57 2.94
CA LEU A 27 4.89 -6.39 2.60
C LEU A 27 4.74 -6.23 1.08
N GLU A 28 5.79 -6.49 0.32
CA GLU A 28 5.75 -6.44 -1.14
C GLU A 28 4.79 -7.50 -1.72
N LEU A 29 4.80 -8.71 -1.17
CA LEU A 29 3.85 -9.77 -1.55
C LEU A 29 2.43 -9.38 -1.18
N MET A 30 2.24 -8.79 -0.02
CA MET A 30 0.93 -8.31 0.43
C MET A 30 0.40 -7.21 -0.51
N ALA A 31 1.25 -6.26 -0.89
CA ALA A 31 0.89 -5.20 -1.84
C ALA A 31 0.52 -5.78 -3.21
N SER A 32 1.32 -6.72 -3.71
CA SER A 32 1.07 -7.38 -4.99
C SER A 32 -0.25 -8.16 -4.98
N ASN A 33 -0.50 -8.92 -3.93
CA ASN A 33 -1.73 -9.69 -3.78
C ASN A 33 -2.95 -8.76 -3.69
N ARG A 34 -2.84 -7.70 -2.92
CA ARG A 34 -3.93 -6.72 -2.78
C ARG A 34 -4.23 -6.04 -4.11
N ALA A 35 -3.20 -5.62 -4.84
CA ALA A 35 -3.36 -5.02 -6.15
C ALA A 35 -4.02 -5.99 -7.13
N GLY A 36 -3.65 -7.26 -7.10
CA GLY A 36 -4.26 -8.30 -7.93
C GLY A 36 -5.74 -8.47 -7.65
N VAL A 37 -6.13 -8.54 -6.39
CA VAL A 37 -7.54 -8.67 -5.99
C VAL A 37 -8.36 -7.45 -6.43
N LEU A 38 -7.84 -6.24 -6.19
CA LEU A 38 -8.52 -5.02 -6.57
C LEU A 38 -8.61 -4.85 -8.10
N SER A 39 -7.59 -5.28 -8.83
CA SER A 39 -7.55 -5.19 -10.29
C SER A 39 -8.58 -6.08 -10.97
N ALA A 40 -8.96 -7.18 -10.34
CA ALA A 40 -9.90 -8.14 -10.92
C ALA A 40 -11.30 -7.55 -11.16
N GLY A 41 -11.70 -6.55 -10.40
CA GLY A 41 -13.00 -5.89 -10.52
C GLY A 41 -13.01 -4.58 -11.30
N LEU A 42 -11.91 -4.20 -11.93
CA LEU A 42 -11.79 -2.91 -12.61
C LEU A 42 -12.37 -2.93 -14.03
N PRO A 43 -12.87 -1.79 -14.53
CA PRO A 43 -13.00 -0.51 -13.84
C PRO A 43 -14.15 -0.48 -12.84
N LEU A 44 -13.98 0.25 -11.74
CA LEU A 44 -15.03 0.46 -10.74
C LEU A 44 -15.49 1.92 -10.77
N GLU A 45 -16.80 2.12 -10.69
CA GLU A 45 -17.41 3.45 -10.71
C GLU A 45 -18.13 3.73 -9.40
N TYR A 46 -17.81 4.88 -8.82
CA TYR A 46 -18.48 5.42 -7.62
C TYR A 46 -18.94 6.85 -7.92
N GLY A 47 -20.08 6.97 -8.61
CA GLY A 47 -20.55 8.26 -9.11
C GLY A 47 -19.52 8.91 -10.05
N PRO A 48 -19.06 10.14 -9.78
CA PRO A 48 -18.08 10.82 -10.63
C PRO A 48 -16.63 10.28 -10.48
N LEU A 49 -16.39 9.37 -9.53
CA LEU A 49 -15.08 8.76 -9.30
C LEU A 49 -15.01 7.39 -9.98
N GLN A 50 -13.97 7.18 -10.78
CA GLN A 50 -13.71 5.90 -11.43
C GLN A 50 -12.31 5.41 -11.03
N ILE A 51 -12.22 4.15 -10.59
CA ILE A 51 -10.94 3.50 -10.36
C ILE A 51 -10.58 2.74 -11.64
N MET A 52 -9.50 3.16 -12.30
CA MET A 52 -9.13 2.64 -13.61
C MET A 52 -8.03 1.59 -13.54
N ARG A 53 -7.14 1.70 -12.59
CA ARG A 53 -5.96 0.84 -12.49
C ARG A 53 -5.50 0.71 -11.05
N VAL A 54 -5.14 -0.49 -10.67
CA VAL A 54 -4.47 -0.76 -9.40
C VAL A 54 -3.22 -1.58 -9.68
N SER A 55 -2.11 -1.13 -9.17
CA SER A 55 -0.81 -1.80 -9.31
C SER A 55 -0.08 -1.76 -7.98
N SER A 56 1.00 -2.50 -7.86
CA SER A 56 1.87 -2.45 -6.69
C SER A 56 3.28 -2.00 -7.08
N ASN A 57 3.91 -1.28 -6.19
CA ASN A 57 5.31 -0.90 -6.27
C ASN A 57 5.90 -1.02 -4.88
N LYS A 58 6.75 -2.03 -4.67
CA LYS A 58 7.27 -2.37 -3.34
C LYS A 58 6.09 -2.63 -2.39
N ASN A 59 6.06 -1.97 -1.23
CA ASN A 59 4.99 -2.09 -0.24
C ASN A 59 3.85 -1.07 -0.44
N VAL A 60 3.74 -0.50 -1.63
CA VAL A 60 2.73 0.51 -1.97
C VAL A 60 1.74 -0.08 -2.97
N VAL A 61 0.45 0.01 -2.66
CA VAL A 61 -0.63 -0.23 -3.61
C VAL A 61 -0.99 1.10 -4.26
N GLU A 62 -0.72 1.22 -5.55
CA GLU A 62 -1.00 2.45 -6.31
C GLU A 62 -2.35 2.34 -7.01
N MET A 63 -3.21 3.32 -6.79
CA MET A 63 -4.52 3.40 -7.41
C MET A 63 -4.59 4.62 -8.32
N MET A 64 -4.88 4.37 -9.60
CA MET A 64 -5.11 5.43 -10.59
C MET A 64 -6.61 5.63 -10.74
N MET A 65 -7.07 6.83 -10.46
CA MET A 65 -8.47 7.19 -10.49
C MET A 65 -8.71 8.39 -11.40
N ILE A 66 -9.90 8.46 -11.95
CA ILE A 66 -10.39 9.62 -12.68
C ILE A 66 -11.57 10.19 -11.90
N TYR A 67 -11.55 11.48 -11.66
CA TYR A 67 -12.63 12.20 -11.00
C TYR A 67 -13.21 13.27 -11.93
N ASN A 68 -14.48 13.11 -12.26
CA ASN A 68 -15.20 14.09 -13.08
C ASN A 68 -15.76 15.18 -12.16
N ASP A 69 -14.98 16.21 -11.94
CA ASP A 69 -15.34 17.35 -11.09
C ASP A 69 -16.40 18.24 -11.71
N ASP A 70 -16.66 18.10 -13.03
CA ASP A 70 -17.71 18.81 -13.74
C ASP A 70 -19.08 18.11 -13.68
N ALA A 71 -19.13 16.88 -13.13
CA ALA A 71 -20.39 16.15 -13.02
C ALA A 71 -21.37 16.84 -12.07
N LEU A 72 -22.65 16.76 -12.41
CA LEU A 72 -23.71 17.27 -11.52
C LEU A 72 -23.66 16.57 -10.17
N GLY A 73 -23.62 17.38 -9.09
CA GLY A 73 -23.54 16.87 -7.73
C GLY A 73 -22.16 16.38 -7.31
N ALA A 74 -21.12 16.62 -8.12
CA ALA A 74 -19.77 16.26 -7.75
C ALA A 74 -19.33 17.07 -6.53
N LYS A 75 -18.86 16.36 -5.49
CA LYS A 75 -18.33 16.99 -4.28
C LYS A 75 -16.92 17.53 -4.55
N PRO A 76 -16.45 18.50 -3.77
CA PRO A 76 -15.06 18.94 -3.87
C PRO A 76 -14.09 17.76 -3.68
N LEU A 77 -13.03 17.72 -4.49
CA LEU A 77 -12.07 16.61 -4.48
C LEU A 77 -11.47 16.35 -3.09
N ASN A 78 -11.14 17.41 -2.36
CA ASN A 78 -10.59 17.28 -1.01
C ASN A 78 -11.53 16.52 -0.07
N GLN A 79 -12.84 16.75 -0.20
CA GLN A 79 -13.84 16.04 0.60
C GLN A 79 -13.87 14.55 0.22
N VAL A 80 -13.82 14.23 -1.08
CA VAL A 80 -13.79 12.85 -1.56
C VAL A 80 -12.54 12.14 -1.06
N LEU A 81 -11.38 12.78 -1.14
CA LEU A 81 -10.12 12.22 -0.65
C LEU A 81 -10.13 12.01 0.86
N ASN A 82 -10.58 12.98 1.62
CA ASN A 82 -10.65 12.87 3.08
C ASN A 82 -11.56 11.73 3.51
N THR A 83 -12.71 11.56 2.85
CA THR A 83 -13.62 10.45 3.09
C THR A 83 -12.97 9.11 2.75
N SER A 84 -12.26 9.04 1.63
CA SER A 84 -11.55 7.83 1.22
C SER A 84 -10.47 7.44 2.23
N ILE A 85 -9.64 8.40 2.63
CA ILE A 85 -8.56 8.18 3.60
C ILE A 85 -9.15 7.73 4.94
N TYR A 86 -10.21 8.39 5.40
CA TYR A 86 -10.91 8.02 6.62
C TYR A 86 -11.40 6.56 6.53
N THR A 87 -11.99 6.18 5.40
CA THR A 87 -12.49 4.82 5.18
C THR A 87 -11.37 3.80 5.24
N TYR A 88 -10.23 4.04 4.57
CA TYR A 88 -9.08 3.15 4.63
C TYR A 88 -8.58 2.98 6.06
N CYS A 89 -8.44 4.07 6.79
CA CYS A 89 -7.94 4.05 8.16
C CYS A 89 -8.90 3.41 9.16
N ASN A 90 -10.20 3.36 8.87
CA ASN A 90 -11.23 2.84 9.75
C ASN A 90 -11.82 1.49 9.31
N THR A 91 -11.32 0.92 8.23
CA THR A 91 -11.65 -0.45 7.84
C THR A 91 -10.66 -1.39 8.53
N PRO A 92 -11.11 -2.24 9.48
CA PRO A 92 -10.18 -2.99 10.34
C PRO A 92 -9.14 -3.80 9.58
N SER A 93 -9.53 -4.53 8.54
CA SER A 93 -8.61 -5.35 7.75
C SER A 93 -7.59 -4.52 6.99
N VAL A 94 -7.97 -3.37 6.47
CA VAL A 94 -7.08 -2.45 5.76
C VAL A 94 -6.15 -1.75 6.76
N ARG A 95 -6.70 -1.27 7.87
CA ARG A 95 -5.92 -0.60 8.93
C ARG A 95 -4.83 -1.51 9.48
N GLU A 96 -5.14 -2.77 9.71
CA GLU A 96 -4.17 -3.76 10.19
C GLU A 96 -2.98 -3.86 9.22
N GLN A 97 -3.25 -3.94 7.92
CA GLN A 97 -2.20 -3.98 6.91
C GLN A 97 -1.38 -2.70 6.86
N ILE A 98 -2.03 -1.55 7.00
CA ILE A 98 -1.34 -0.25 7.07
C ILE A 98 -0.44 -0.19 8.30
N ASP A 99 -0.90 -0.65 9.45
CA ASP A 99 -0.11 -0.69 10.68
C ASP A 99 1.11 -1.61 10.56
N MET A 100 1.04 -2.63 9.69
CA MET A 100 2.17 -3.50 9.37
C MET A 100 3.19 -2.86 8.42
N GLY A 101 2.82 -1.77 7.75
CA GLY A 101 3.70 -1.04 6.84
C GLY A 101 3.22 -0.98 5.40
N LEU A 102 2.06 -1.55 5.06
CA LEU A 102 1.47 -1.40 3.74
C LEU A 102 0.99 0.04 3.56
N MET A 103 1.20 0.58 2.37
CA MET A 103 0.76 1.93 2.03
C MET A 103 -0.12 1.92 0.78
N TYR A 104 -1.01 2.90 0.69
CA TYR A 104 -1.85 3.13 -0.49
C TYR A 104 -1.53 4.50 -1.08
N ARG A 105 -1.32 4.54 -2.38
CA ARG A 105 -1.10 5.78 -3.10
C ARG A 105 -2.29 6.05 -3.99
N LEU A 106 -2.94 7.17 -3.76
CA LEU A 106 -4.14 7.58 -4.46
C LEU A 106 -3.77 8.68 -5.45
N LYS A 107 -3.76 8.33 -6.73
CA LYS A 107 -3.50 9.28 -7.82
C LYS A 107 -4.79 9.56 -8.54
N VAL A 108 -5.21 10.80 -8.56
CA VAL A 108 -6.47 11.23 -9.15
C VAL A 108 -6.20 12.19 -10.31
N ARG A 109 -6.76 11.86 -11.46
CA ARG A 109 -6.76 12.73 -12.63
C ARG A 109 -8.16 13.26 -12.86
N ASN A 110 -8.29 14.43 -13.44
CA ASN A 110 -9.58 14.94 -13.91
C ASN A 110 -9.93 14.37 -15.28
N SER A 111 -11.09 14.72 -15.82
CA SER A 111 -11.56 14.25 -17.12
C SER A 111 -10.67 14.69 -18.29
N ARG A 112 -9.81 15.68 -18.09
CA ARG A 112 -8.84 16.18 -19.07
C ARG A 112 -7.47 15.50 -18.95
N GLY A 113 -7.33 14.54 -18.04
CA GLY A 113 -6.09 13.80 -17.82
C GLY A 113 -5.06 14.50 -16.96
N GLN A 114 -5.40 15.62 -16.34
CA GLN A 114 -4.50 16.34 -15.45
C GLN A 114 -4.46 15.66 -14.08
N LEU A 115 -3.27 15.51 -13.51
CA LEU A 115 -3.11 14.99 -12.15
C LEU A 115 -3.53 16.09 -11.17
N ILE A 116 -4.62 15.85 -10.45
CA ILE A 116 -5.22 16.83 -9.52
C ILE A 116 -5.03 16.44 -8.06
N ALA A 117 -4.63 15.21 -7.78
CA ALA A 117 -4.27 14.78 -6.42
C ALA A 117 -3.32 13.57 -6.48
N ASP A 118 -2.43 13.50 -5.49
CA ASP A 118 -1.49 12.41 -5.29
C ASP A 118 -1.26 12.30 -3.79
N GLU A 119 -1.97 11.38 -3.14
CA GLU A 119 -1.97 11.22 -1.69
C GLU A 119 -1.43 9.84 -1.30
N LEU A 120 -0.57 9.83 -0.29
CA LEU A 120 -0.04 8.60 0.29
C LEU A 120 -0.72 8.33 1.63
N VAL A 121 -1.38 7.18 1.74
CA VAL A 121 -2.02 6.73 2.98
C VAL A 121 -1.10 5.73 3.65
N SER A 122 -0.60 6.09 4.81
CA SER A 122 0.33 5.29 5.60
C SER A 122 -0.14 5.23 7.06
N GLU A 123 0.60 4.50 7.89
CA GLU A 123 0.36 4.51 9.34
C GLU A 123 0.37 5.93 9.91
N GLN A 124 1.31 6.76 9.46
CA GLN A 124 1.40 8.15 9.91
C GLN A 124 0.15 8.95 9.54
N THR A 125 -0.39 8.73 8.34
CA THR A 125 -1.63 9.36 7.91
C THR A 125 -2.79 8.96 8.82
N CYS A 126 -2.91 7.66 9.09
CA CYS A 126 -4.00 7.12 9.91
C CYS A 126 -3.89 7.53 11.37
N SER A 127 -2.69 7.72 11.92
CA SER A 127 -2.50 8.13 13.30
C SER A 127 -2.96 9.56 13.57
N LYS A 128 -3.05 10.40 12.53
CA LYS A 128 -3.53 11.78 12.62
C LYS A 128 -5.06 11.91 12.51
N ILE A 129 -5.72 10.83 12.14
CA ILE A 129 -7.19 10.80 12.00
C ILE A 129 -7.78 10.28 13.29
N LYS A 130 -8.67 11.06 13.88
CA LYS A 130 -9.39 10.70 15.10
C LYS A 130 -10.77 10.12 14.79
#